data_4e02e95800d28096e9b688f3f8d421e7
#
_entry.id   4e02e95800d28096e9b688f3f8d421e7
#
_cell.length_a   1.000
_cell.length_b   1.000
_cell.length_c   1.000
_cell.angle_alpha   90.00
_cell.angle_beta   90.00
_cell.angle_gamma   90.00
#
_symmetry.space_group_name_H-M   'P 1'
#
loop_
_entity.id
_entity.type
_entity.pdbx_description
1 polymer ?
#
loop_
_entity_poly.entity_id
_entity_poly.type
_entity_poly.pdbx_seq_one_letter_code
_entity_poly.pdbx_strand_id
1 'polypeptide(L)'
;KPENARLWNRLALDIARQHQALGLEVFSLFDYARVEQYRGHLHRSAEVIDQGLALTLRLPQQARLFPHARLIIYRAFIRWLKGDIEGARQDAYIGINEANRCRDVIVLYGYSLLALIHLMKQEGKAALATIAEAERLMQRWQVSEQVYQGWIAIVKANIWMALGKQERAEECLSRVDDTDGPAGINHAELFPMQSGLYRLTCVRLAFQKKEYSKVIQLLDSIDLKAQAGIIQLLATLFKAAAFALKNDSSKAKQFWQQGLELAQREKIQLDVGKFISLNIKDLESIIDPTWAAIDIVQVVVGDEEKTHKVEESSAHAMAPAFIEASNLSAREHEVLGLIAKGYSNQGIADQLFISLHTVKTHARKINAKLGAKSRTQAIVKAQEQMII
;
A
#
# COMPACT_ATOMS: atom_id res chain seq x y z
N LYS A 1 -23.56 5.61 2.56
CA LYS A 1 -22.96 6.16 3.79
C LYS A 1 -22.17 5.04 4.46
N PRO A 2 -20.95 5.28 4.97
CA PRO A 2 -20.07 4.22 5.50
C PRO A 2 -20.69 3.42 6.66
N GLU A 3 -21.53 4.05 7.47
CA GLU A 3 -22.24 3.39 8.58
C GLU A 3 -23.23 2.33 8.09
N ASN A 4 -23.99 2.64 7.03
CA ASN A 4 -24.92 1.66 6.45
C ASN A 4 -24.15 0.49 5.83
N ALA A 5 -23.01 0.76 5.15
CA ALA A 5 -22.16 -0.28 4.59
C ALA A 5 -21.63 -1.23 5.68
N ARG A 6 -21.22 -0.69 6.84
CA ARG A 6 -20.80 -1.48 8.00
C ARG A 6 -21.91 -2.41 8.51
N LEU A 7 -23.12 -1.87 8.63
CA LEU A 7 -24.28 -2.66 9.10
C LEU A 7 -24.57 -3.81 8.12
N TRP A 8 -24.62 -3.53 6.82
CA TRP A 8 -24.88 -4.54 5.80
C TRP A 8 -23.79 -5.61 5.75
N ASN A 9 -22.52 -5.21 5.87
CA ASN A 9 -21.41 -6.16 5.87
C ASN A 9 -21.43 -7.06 7.12
N ARG A 10 -21.80 -6.54 8.28
CA ARG A 10 -21.98 -7.39 9.49
C ARG A 10 -23.12 -8.38 9.30
N LEU A 11 -24.25 -7.93 8.79
CA LEU A 11 -25.38 -8.80 8.51
C LEU A 11 -25.01 -9.91 7.50
N ALA A 12 -24.33 -9.54 6.41
CA ALA A 12 -23.85 -10.51 5.42
C ALA A 12 -22.89 -11.53 6.03
N LEU A 13 -21.99 -11.08 6.91
CA LEU A 13 -21.05 -11.94 7.63
C LEU A 13 -21.78 -12.92 8.57
N ASP A 14 -22.75 -12.42 9.32
CA ASP A 14 -23.54 -13.25 10.25
C ASP A 14 -24.36 -14.32 9.47
N ILE A 15 -24.98 -13.93 8.35
CA ILE A 15 -25.71 -14.86 7.47
C ILE A 15 -24.74 -15.91 6.89
N ALA A 16 -23.57 -15.48 6.39
CA ALA A 16 -22.58 -16.40 5.83
C ALA A 16 -22.12 -17.45 6.86
N ARG A 17 -21.90 -17.03 8.11
CA ARG A 17 -21.54 -17.92 9.23
C ARG A 17 -22.66 -18.86 9.61
N GLN A 18 -23.88 -18.36 9.72
CA GLN A 18 -25.05 -19.16 10.04
C GLN A 18 -25.27 -20.29 9.02
N HIS A 19 -25.04 -20.01 7.74
CA HIS A 19 -25.18 -21.00 6.66
C HIS A 19 -23.89 -21.74 6.33
N GLN A 20 -22.82 -21.57 7.10
CA GLN A 20 -21.50 -22.19 6.86
C GLN A 20 -20.97 -21.94 5.43
N ALA A 21 -21.35 -20.83 4.84
CA ALA A 21 -20.99 -20.44 3.49
C ALA A 21 -19.60 -19.77 3.45
N LEU A 22 -18.54 -20.59 3.59
CA LEU A 22 -17.16 -20.15 3.77
C LEU A 22 -16.68 -19.12 2.72
N GLY A 23 -17.05 -19.31 1.44
CA GLY A 23 -16.70 -18.35 0.38
C GLY A 23 -17.34 -16.98 0.61
N LEU A 24 -18.61 -16.94 0.99
CA LEU A 24 -19.32 -15.69 1.31
C LEU A 24 -18.77 -15.05 2.58
N GLU A 25 -18.38 -15.86 3.58
CA GLU A 25 -17.75 -15.34 4.80
C GLU A 25 -16.44 -14.59 4.47
N VAL A 26 -15.57 -15.17 3.63
CA VAL A 26 -14.32 -14.54 3.23
C VAL A 26 -14.56 -13.25 2.44
N PHE A 27 -15.55 -13.23 1.53
CA PHE A 27 -15.92 -12.00 0.82
C PHE A 27 -16.47 -10.92 1.74
N SER A 28 -17.33 -11.30 2.69
CA SER A 28 -17.90 -10.36 3.67
C SER A 28 -16.80 -9.78 4.58
N LEU A 29 -15.80 -10.58 4.96
CA LEU A 29 -14.63 -10.09 5.70
C LEU A 29 -13.80 -9.11 4.87
N PHE A 30 -13.57 -9.39 3.58
CA PHE A 30 -12.88 -8.48 2.69
C PHE A 30 -13.60 -7.12 2.61
N ASP A 31 -14.90 -7.11 2.36
CA ASP A 31 -15.67 -5.87 2.30
C ASP A 31 -15.72 -5.15 3.65
N TYR A 32 -15.79 -5.90 4.76
CA TYR A 32 -15.73 -5.31 6.09
C TYR A 32 -14.38 -4.65 6.36
N ALA A 33 -13.28 -5.31 5.98
CA ALA A 33 -11.93 -4.74 6.09
C ALA A 33 -11.79 -3.44 5.28
N ARG A 34 -12.34 -3.41 4.05
CA ARG A 34 -12.38 -2.18 3.21
C ARG A 34 -13.11 -1.05 3.89
N VAL A 35 -14.28 -1.31 4.48
CA VAL A 35 -15.06 -0.29 5.20
C VAL A 35 -14.28 0.25 6.39
N GLU A 36 -13.63 -0.62 7.18
CA GLU A 36 -12.84 -0.18 8.33
C GLU A 36 -11.59 0.62 7.88
N GLN A 37 -10.93 0.22 6.80
CA GLN A 37 -9.83 0.98 6.20
C GLN A 37 -10.31 2.36 5.70
N TYR A 38 -11.46 2.42 5.03
CA TYR A 38 -12.06 3.66 4.58
C TYR A 38 -12.38 4.60 5.76
N ARG A 39 -12.75 4.06 6.91
CA ARG A 39 -12.97 4.82 8.15
C ARG A 39 -11.68 5.26 8.84
N GLY A 40 -10.52 4.77 8.39
CA GLY A 40 -9.22 5.02 9.02
C GLY A 40 -8.87 4.05 10.15
N HIS A 41 -9.71 3.04 10.42
CA HIS A 41 -9.51 2.04 11.48
C HIS A 41 -8.53 0.94 11.01
N LEU A 42 -7.27 1.30 10.78
CA LEU A 42 -6.28 0.41 10.18
C LEU A 42 -6.00 -0.85 11.00
N HIS A 43 -6.02 -0.73 12.34
CA HIS A 43 -5.82 -1.90 13.21
C HIS A 43 -6.95 -2.91 13.03
N ARG A 44 -8.21 -2.43 13.07
CA ARG A 44 -9.37 -3.29 12.89
C ARG A 44 -9.44 -3.91 11.50
N SER A 45 -9.09 -3.13 10.47
CA SER A 45 -8.98 -3.64 9.11
C SER A 45 -7.95 -4.76 9.00
N ALA A 46 -6.76 -4.60 9.63
CA ALA A 46 -5.71 -5.62 9.66
C ALA A 46 -6.21 -6.94 10.30
N GLU A 47 -6.83 -6.86 11.50
CA GLU A 47 -7.38 -8.04 12.17
C GLU A 47 -8.39 -8.80 11.29
N VAL A 48 -9.29 -8.06 10.62
CA VAL A 48 -10.30 -8.66 9.75
C VAL A 48 -9.68 -9.30 8.51
N ILE A 49 -8.63 -8.67 7.94
CA ILE A 49 -7.89 -9.24 6.82
C ILE A 49 -7.20 -10.55 7.23
N ASP A 50 -6.54 -10.57 8.37
CA ASP A 50 -5.85 -11.77 8.86
C ASP A 50 -6.82 -12.91 9.13
N GLN A 51 -8.02 -12.63 9.67
CA GLN A 51 -9.12 -13.61 9.79
C GLN A 51 -9.54 -14.13 8.41
N GLY A 52 -9.74 -13.24 7.43
CA GLY A 52 -10.09 -13.63 6.07
C GLY A 52 -9.03 -14.50 5.42
N LEU A 53 -7.75 -14.13 5.55
CA LEU A 53 -6.63 -14.90 5.01
C LEU A 53 -6.55 -16.31 5.62
N ALA A 54 -6.74 -16.44 6.95
CA ALA A 54 -6.78 -17.74 7.61
C ALA A 54 -7.92 -18.63 7.06
N LEU A 55 -9.09 -18.05 6.81
CA LEU A 55 -10.21 -18.78 6.24
C LEU A 55 -9.99 -19.19 4.78
N THR A 56 -9.27 -18.40 3.98
CA THR A 56 -8.96 -18.78 2.59
C THR A 56 -8.18 -20.08 2.50
N LEU A 57 -7.40 -20.45 3.54
CA LEU A 57 -6.68 -21.73 3.58
C LEU A 57 -7.61 -22.94 3.59
N ARG A 58 -8.85 -22.77 4.03
CA ARG A 58 -9.87 -23.81 4.07
C ARG A 58 -10.64 -23.95 2.75
N LEU A 59 -10.48 -22.99 1.83
CA LEU A 59 -11.11 -23.02 0.51
C LEU A 59 -10.34 -23.96 -0.44
N PRO A 60 -11.04 -24.63 -1.37
CA PRO A 60 -10.38 -25.35 -2.47
C PRO A 60 -9.46 -24.41 -3.26
N GLN A 61 -8.35 -24.93 -3.75
CA GLN A 61 -7.28 -24.13 -4.39
C GLN A 61 -7.80 -23.19 -5.50
N GLN A 62 -8.75 -23.66 -6.30
CA GLN A 62 -9.33 -22.87 -7.39
C GLN A 62 -10.20 -21.71 -6.87
N ALA A 63 -10.98 -21.95 -5.81
CA ALA A 63 -11.84 -20.94 -5.21
C ALA A 63 -11.08 -19.94 -4.32
N ARG A 64 -9.85 -20.30 -3.91
CA ARG A 64 -9.02 -19.50 -3.00
C ARG A 64 -8.38 -18.29 -3.68
N LEU A 65 -7.94 -18.39 -4.94
CA LEU A 65 -7.10 -17.37 -5.58
C LEU A 65 -7.69 -15.97 -5.55
N PHE A 66 -8.94 -15.82 -5.95
CA PHE A 66 -9.59 -14.53 -6.07
C PHE A 66 -9.71 -13.79 -4.72
N PRO A 67 -10.33 -14.36 -3.67
CA PRO A 67 -10.43 -13.66 -2.38
C PRO A 67 -9.09 -13.50 -1.68
N HIS A 68 -8.16 -14.43 -1.82
CA HIS A 68 -6.84 -14.35 -1.22
C HIS A 68 -6.01 -13.22 -1.83
N ALA A 69 -6.02 -13.07 -3.17
CA ALA A 69 -5.32 -11.99 -3.86
C ALA A 69 -5.78 -10.61 -3.36
N ARG A 70 -7.08 -10.43 -3.20
CA ARG A 70 -7.66 -9.17 -2.69
C ARG A 70 -7.22 -8.87 -1.26
N LEU A 71 -7.36 -9.85 -0.37
CA LEU A 71 -6.98 -9.70 1.03
C LEU A 71 -5.49 -9.41 1.20
N ILE A 72 -4.63 -10.13 0.48
CA ILE A 72 -3.18 -9.95 0.63
C ILE A 72 -2.70 -8.61 0.06
N ILE A 73 -3.30 -8.10 -1.02
CA ILE A 73 -3.01 -6.75 -1.54
C ILE A 73 -3.45 -5.68 -0.52
N TYR A 74 -4.60 -5.82 0.10
CA TYR A 74 -5.03 -4.89 1.14
C TYR A 74 -4.15 -4.96 2.39
N ARG A 75 -3.69 -6.15 2.79
CA ARG A 75 -2.70 -6.30 3.85
C ARG A 75 -1.39 -5.60 3.50
N ALA A 76 -0.96 -5.69 2.25
CA ALA A 76 0.23 -4.99 1.77
C ALA A 76 0.15 -3.47 2.00
N PHE A 77 -1.00 -2.86 1.68
CA PHE A 77 -1.22 -1.44 1.97
C PHE A 77 -1.18 -1.11 3.46
N ILE A 78 -1.81 -1.93 4.30
CA ILE A 78 -1.79 -1.71 5.75
C ILE A 78 -0.38 -1.84 6.31
N ARG A 79 0.39 -2.83 5.87
CA ARG A 79 1.80 -2.98 6.23
C ARG A 79 2.63 -1.77 5.82
N TRP A 80 2.42 -1.28 4.60
CA TRP A 80 3.07 -0.07 4.11
C TRP A 80 2.74 1.15 4.98
N LEU A 81 1.47 1.35 5.33
CA LEU A 81 1.02 2.42 6.21
C LEU A 81 1.62 2.32 7.62
N LYS A 82 1.90 1.12 8.10
CA LYS A 82 2.55 0.83 9.39
C LYS A 82 4.09 0.89 9.32
N GLY A 83 4.68 1.17 8.16
CA GLY A 83 6.13 1.25 7.97
C GLY A 83 6.82 -0.09 7.68
N ASP A 84 6.12 -1.21 7.65
CA ASP A 84 6.64 -2.51 7.22
C ASP A 84 6.75 -2.56 5.69
N ILE A 85 7.75 -1.88 5.15
CA ILE A 85 7.93 -1.71 3.69
C ILE A 85 8.27 -3.04 3.02
N GLU A 86 9.07 -3.88 3.67
CA GLU A 86 9.50 -5.15 3.07
C GLU A 86 8.35 -6.17 3.09
N GLY A 87 7.61 -6.29 4.19
CA GLY A 87 6.41 -7.12 4.24
C GLY A 87 5.33 -6.64 3.28
N ALA A 88 5.15 -5.33 3.13
CA ALA A 88 4.25 -4.73 2.15
C ALA A 88 4.64 -5.11 0.71
N ARG A 89 5.93 -5.06 0.39
CA ARG A 89 6.47 -5.41 -0.92
C ARG A 89 6.25 -6.89 -1.23
N GLN A 90 6.51 -7.76 -0.29
CA GLN A 90 6.30 -9.21 -0.43
C GLN A 90 4.83 -9.55 -0.66
N ASP A 91 3.93 -9.00 0.16
CA ASP A 91 2.49 -9.20 0.00
C ASP A 91 1.97 -8.65 -1.33
N ALA A 92 2.48 -7.50 -1.78
CA ALA A 92 2.12 -6.93 -3.07
C ALA A 92 2.52 -7.86 -4.23
N TYR A 93 3.72 -8.45 -4.21
CA TYR A 93 4.14 -9.41 -5.23
C TYR A 93 3.28 -10.68 -5.23
N ILE A 94 2.98 -11.24 -4.07
CA ILE A 94 2.11 -12.42 -3.96
C ILE A 94 0.72 -12.09 -4.52
N GLY A 95 0.14 -10.97 -4.06
CA GLY A 95 -1.19 -10.56 -4.49
C GLY A 95 -1.28 -10.25 -5.98
N ILE A 96 -0.27 -9.58 -6.56
CA ILE A 96 -0.17 -9.33 -8.00
C ILE A 96 -0.14 -10.64 -8.77
N ASN A 97 0.68 -11.61 -8.34
CA ASN A 97 0.78 -12.90 -9.01
C ASN A 97 -0.56 -13.65 -9.01
N GLU A 98 -1.23 -13.70 -7.86
CA GLU A 98 -2.53 -14.36 -7.75
C GLU A 98 -3.63 -13.64 -8.52
N ALA A 99 -3.70 -12.30 -8.42
CA ALA A 99 -4.65 -11.48 -9.16
C ALA A 99 -4.47 -11.62 -10.68
N ASN A 100 -3.22 -11.73 -11.16
CA ASN A 100 -2.92 -12.02 -12.56
C ASN A 100 -3.51 -13.36 -13.01
N ARG A 101 -3.42 -14.40 -12.19
CA ARG A 101 -3.93 -15.74 -12.52
C ARG A 101 -5.46 -15.78 -12.61
N CYS A 102 -6.16 -15.00 -11.81
CA CYS A 102 -7.62 -14.90 -11.84
C CYS A 102 -8.15 -13.67 -12.62
N ARG A 103 -7.27 -12.90 -13.24
CA ARG A 103 -7.59 -11.66 -14.00
C ARG A 103 -8.40 -10.65 -13.17
N ASP A 104 -8.04 -10.47 -11.91
CA ASP A 104 -8.70 -9.51 -11.04
C ASP A 104 -8.04 -8.12 -11.15
N VAL A 105 -8.83 -7.11 -11.46
CA VAL A 105 -8.38 -5.71 -11.58
C VAL A 105 -7.80 -5.14 -10.27
N ILE A 106 -7.99 -5.80 -9.12
CA ILE A 106 -7.35 -5.47 -7.86
C ILE A 106 -5.81 -5.42 -7.97
N VAL A 107 -5.26 -6.06 -8.99
CA VAL A 107 -3.83 -6.03 -9.31
C VAL A 107 -3.28 -4.60 -9.44
N LEU A 108 -4.12 -3.64 -9.87
CA LEU A 108 -3.76 -2.22 -9.98
C LEU A 108 -3.33 -1.63 -8.64
N TYR A 109 -3.97 -2.03 -7.54
CA TYR A 109 -3.54 -1.61 -6.19
C TYR A 109 -2.15 -2.15 -5.86
N GLY A 110 -1.89 -3.42 -6.17
CA GLY A 110 -0.57 -4.01 -5.94
C GLY A 110 0.54 -3.28 -6.72
N TYR A 111 0.32 -3.01 -8.01
CA TYR A 111 1.27 -2.25 -8.83
C TYR A 111 1.42 -0.80 -8.34
N SER A 112 0.34 -0.16 -7.90
CA SER A 112 0.39 1.19 -7.34
C SER A 112 1.24 1.24 -6.07
N LEU A 113 1.08 0.27 -5.18
CA LEU A 113 1.89 0.16 -3.98
C LEU A 113 3.37 -0.05 -4.30
N LEU A 114 3.70 -0.95 -5.25
CA LEU A 114 5.08 -1.13 -5.68
C LEU A 114 5.68 0.15 -6.28
N ALA A 115 4.90 0.91 -7.05
CA ALA A 115 5.33 2.21 -7.58
C ALA A 115 5.61 3.22 -6.46
N LEU A 116 4.76 3.26 -5.41
CA LEU A 116 5.00 4.10 -4.23
C LEU A 116 6.27 3.67 -3.47
N ILE A 117 6.51 2.38 -3.32
CA ILE A 117 7.73 1.85 -2.69
C ILE A 117 8.98 2.25 -3.51
N HIS A 118 8.91 2.19 -4.84
CA HIS A 118 10.00 2.69 -5.70
C HIS A 118 10.23 4.20 -5.51
N LEU A 119 9.17 4.99 -5.39
CA LEU A 119 9.30 6.43 -5.12
C LEU A 119 9.99 6.72 -3.79
N MET A 120 9.67 5.97 -2.72
CA MET A 120 10.34 6.09 -1.43
C MET A 120 11.84 5.81 -1.53
N LYS A 121 12.25 4.95 -2.45
CA LYS A 121 13.66 4.64 -2.76
C LYS A 121 14.28 5.60 -3.77
N GLN A 122 13.60 6.67 -4.16
CA GLN A 122 14.01 7.63 -5.20
C GLN A 122 14.20 6.99 -6.60
N GLU A 123 13.57 5.85 -6.84
CA GLU A 123 13.64 5.07 -8.08
C GLU A 123 12.49 5.46 -9.04
N GLY A 124 12.35 6.74 -9.38
CA GLY A 124 11.22 7.26 -10.16
C GLY A 124 11.02 6.61 -11.53
N LYS A 125 12.11 6.19 -12.21
CA LYS A 125 12.01 5.44 -13.48
C LYS A 125 11.38 4.06 -13.27
N ALA A 126 11.74 3.37 -12.19
CA ALA A 126 11.16 2.08 -11.84
C ALA A 126 9.68 2.22 -11.48
N ALA A 127 9.31 3.28 -10.73
CA ALA A 127 7.91 3.59 -10.41
C ALA A 127 7.06 3.77 -11.69
N LEU A 128 7.54 4.55 -12.67
CA LEU A 128 6.85 4.73 -13.95
C LEU A 128 6.73 3.42 -14.74
N ALA A 129 7.80 2.62 -14.78
CA ALA A 129 7.80 1.32 -15.47
C ALA A 129 6.78 0.37 -14.84
N THR A 130 6.68 0.37 -13.51
CA THR A 130 5.72 -0.45 -12.75
C THR A 130 4.27 -0.10 -13.10
N ILE A 131 3.92 1.19 -13.15
CA ILE A 131 2.57 1.63 -13.52
C ILE A 131 2.29 1.41 -15.01
N ALA A 132 3.28 1.58 -15.87
CA ALA A 132 3.12 1.28 -17.30
C ALA A 132 2.86 -0.22 -17.55
N GLU A 133 3.42 -1.12 -16.73
CA GLU A 133 3.11 -2.54 -16.80
C GLU A 133 1.67 -2.83 -16.39
N ALA A 134 1.18 -2.20 -15.33
CA ALA A 134 -0.22 -2.31 -14.91
C ALA A 134 -1.18 -1.87 -16.02
N GLU A 135 -0.89 -0.75 -16.68
CA GLU A 135 -1.69 -0.22 -17.80
C GLU A 135 -1.70 -1.19 -18.99
N ARG A 136 -0.52 -1.70 -19.40
CA ARG A 136 -0.42 -2.73 -20.44
C ARG A 136 -1.19 -3.99 -20.12
N LEU A 137 -1.22 -4.38 -18.84
CA LEU A 137 -1.96 -5.54 -18.38
C LEU A 137 -3.47 -5.35 -18.54
N MET A 138 -4.00 -4.17 -18.19
CA MET A 138 -5.41 -3.85 -18.38
C MET A 138 -5.81 -3.85 -19.86
N GLN A 139 -4.97 -3.29 -20.72
CA GLN A 139 -5.16 -3.32 -22.17
C GLN A 139 -5.16 -4.77 -22.70
N ARG A 140 -4.21 -5.59 -22.26
CA ARG A 140 -4.14 -7.02 -22.63
C ARG A 140 -5.37 -7.81 -22.18
N TRP A 141 -5.93 -7.46 -21.03
CA TRP A 141 -7.17 -8.08 -20.53
C TRP A 141 -8.44 -7.50 -21.15
N GLN A 142 -8.31 -6.47 -21.99
CA GLN A 142 -9.43 -5.75 -22.61
C GLN A 142 -10.39 -5.15 -21.55
N VAL A 143 -9.85 -4.72 -20.42
CA VAL A 143 -10.60 -3.97 -19.42
C VAL A 143 -10.93 -2.60 -19.98
N SER A 144 -12.17 -2.15 -19.83
CA SER A 144 -12.57 -0.81 -20.26
C SER A 144 -11.71 0.27 -19.60
N GLU A 145 -11.21 1.23 -20.37
CA GLU A 145 -10.39 2.33 -19.87
C GLU A 145 -11.10 3.14 -18.78
N GLN A 146 -12.40 3.29 -18.86
CA GLN A 146 -13.21 3.94 -17.84
C GLN A 146 -13.06 3.31 -16.46
N VAL A 147 -12.71 2.01 -16.37
CA VAL A 147 -12.54 1.30 -15.09
C VAL A 147 -11.24 1.68 -14.40
N TYR A 148 -10.17 1.93 -15.13
CA TYR A 148 -8.83 2.03 -14.55
C TYR A 148 -8.06 3.32 -14.86
N GLN A 149 -8.43 4.05 -15.92
CA GLN A 149 -7.66 5.22 -16.36
C GLN A 149 -7.55 6.30 -15.27
N GLY A 150 -8.67 6.59 -14.59
CA GLY A 150 -8.66 7.58 -13.51
C GLY A 150 -7.67 7.23 -12.40
N TRP A 151 -7.64 5.96 -11.99
CA TRP A 151 -6.70 5.47 -10.99
C TRP A 151 -5.24 5.56 -11.46
N ILE A 152 -4.96 5.08 -12.67
CA ILE A 152 -3.61 5.13 -13.27
C ILE A 152 -3.14 6.58 -13.43
N ALA A 153 -4.02 7.48 -13.85
CA ALA A 153 -3.69 8.90 -14.00
C ALA A 153 -3.29 9.56 -12.67
N ILE A 154 -4.04 9.28 -11.59
CA ILE A 154 -3.71 9.77 -10.25
C ILE A 154 -2.34 9.25 -9.81
N VAL A 155 -2.05 7.97 -9.98
CA VAL A 155 -0.77 7.39 -9.58
C VAL A 155 0.37 7.97 -10.42
N LYS A 156 0.21 8.06 -11.75
CA LYS A 156 1.19 8.71 -12.65
C LYS A 156 1.44 10.18 -12.27
N ALA A 157 0.38 10.94 -11.96
CA ALA A 157 0.51 12.32 -11.52
C ALA A 157 1.37 12.45 -10.26
N ASN A 158 1.14 11.59 -9.27
CA ASN A 158 1.94 11.56 -8.05
C ASN A 158 3.42 11.22 -8.33
N ILE A 159 3.68 10.28 -9.25
CA ILE A 159 5.05 9.96 -9.67
C ILE A 159 5.70 11.16 -10.37
N TRP A 160 5.01 11.81 -11.31
CA TRP A 160 5.53 12.98 -12.01
C TRP A 160 5.81 14.14 -11.08
N MET A 161 4.95 14.39 -10.09
CA MET A 161 5.19 15.39 -9.04
C MET A 161 6.45 15.08 -8.23
N ALA A 162 6.65 13.82 -7.85
CA ALA A 162 7.85 13.40 -7.12
C ALA A 162 9.13 13.57 -7.96
N LEU A 163 9.02 13.50 -9.29
CA LEU A 163 10.12 13.74 -10.24
C LEU A 163 10.29 15.23 -10.62
N GLY A 164 9.52 16.14 -10.03
CA GLY A 164 9.56 17.57 -10.34
C GLY A 164 8.95 17.94 -11.70
N LYS A 165 8.18 17.04 -12.34
CA LYS A 165 7.55 17.24 -13.66
C LYS A 165 6.09 17.64 -13.51
N GLN A 166 5.84 18.86 -13.01
CA GLN A 166 4.51 19.36 -12.67
C GLN A 166 3.55 19.43 -13.88
N GLU A 167 4.02 19.84 -15.04
CA GLU A 167 3.23 19.91 -16.28
C GLU A 167 2.67 18.52 -16.68
N ARG A 168 3.51 17.48 -16.59
CA ARG A 168 3.08 16.11 -16.86
C ARG A 168 2.08 15.60 -15.81
N ALA A 169 2.21 16.03 -14.57
CA ALA A 169 1.23 15.71 -13.54
C ALA A 169 -0.13 16.35 -13.85
N GLU A 170 -0.14 17.60 -14.30
CA GLU A 170 -1.37 18.28 -14.74
C GLU A 170 -2.04 17.57 -15.93
N GLU A 171 -1.24 17.21 -16.93
CA GLU A 171 -1.73 16.45 -18.07
C GLU A 171 -2.38 15.12 -17.65
N CYS A 172 -1.80 14.41 -16.68
CA CYS A 172 -2.40 13.20 -16.15
C CYS A 172 -3.74 13.48 -15.45
N LEU A 173 -3.81 14.54 -14.63
CA LEU A 173 -5.01 14.88 -13.87
C LEU A 173 -6.14 15.42 -14.74
N SER A 174 -5.82 16.12 -15.84
CA SER A 174 -6.85 16.63 -16.78
C SER A 174 -7.63 15.52 -17.50
N ARG A 175 -7.12 14.28 -17.44
CA ARG A 175 -7.77 13.09 -18.02
C ARG A 175 -8.70 12.39 -17.03
N VAL A 176 -8.73 12.83 -15.77
CA VAL A 176 -9.61 12.28 -14.74
C VAL A 176 -10.90 13.06 -14.73
N ASP A 177 -11.99 12.38 -15.00
CA ASP A 177 -13.31 12.97 -14.90
C ASP A 177 -13.71 13.06 -13.42
N ASP A 178 -13.76 14.29 -12.88
CA ASP A 178 -14.13 14.55 -11.45
C ASP A 178 -15.67 14.55 -11.26
N THR A 179 -16.40 14.12 -12.28
CA THR A 179 -17.85 14.06 -12.16
C THR A 179 -18.25 12.94 -11.20
N ASP A 180 -18.60 13.33 -9.97
CA ASP A 180 -19.42 12.53 -9.04
C ASP A 180 -20.84 12.30 -9.61
N GLY A 181 -20.95 12.15 -10.92
CA GLY A 181 -22.21 11.88 -11.60
C GLY A 181 -22.68 10.44 -11.37
N PRO A 182 -23.99 10.18 -11.51
CA PRO A 182 -24.55 8.84 -11.31
C PRO A 182 -23.97 7.76 -12.24
N ALA A 183 -23.23 8.14 -13.27
CA ALA A 183 -22.46 7.23 -14.12
C ALA A 183 -21.16 6.71 -13.44
N GLY A 184 -20.64 7.39 -12.40
CA GLY A 184 -19.46 6.99 -11.65
C GLY A 184 -19.69 5.87 -10.62
N ILE A 185 -20.91 5.44 -10.42
CA ILE A 185 -21.29 4.48 -9.37
C ILE A 185 -20.59 3.13 -9.52
N ASN A 186 -20.36 2.66 -10.75
CA ASN A 186 -19.75 1.34 -10.97
C ASN A 186 -18.24 1.29 -10.73
N HIS A 187 -17.54 2.43 -10.66
CA HIS A 187 -16.08 2.48 -10.42
C HIS A 187 -15.74 2.71 -8.96
N ALA A 188 -16.63 3.34 -8.20
CA ALA A 188 -16.47 3.56 -6.77
C ALA A 188 -16.35 2.26 -5.95
N GLU A 189 -16.89 1.15 -6.45
CA GLU A 189 -16.78 -0.15 -5.78
C GLU A 189 -15.36 -0.71 -5.81
N LEU A 190 -14.62 -0.52 -6.91
CA LEU A 190 -13.25 -0.99 -7.06
C LEU A 190 -12.25 -0.05 -6.38
N PHE A 191 -12.46 1.26 -6.50
CA PHE A 191 -11.54 2.29 -6.01
C PHE A 191 -12.26 3.33 -5.13
N PRO A 192 -12.77 2.95 -3.95
CA PRO A 192 -13.64 3.81 -3.14
C PRO A 192 -13.01 5.12 -2.66
N MET A 193 -11.68 5.22 -2.69
CA MET A 193 -10.96 6.44 -2.33
C MET A 193 -10.50 7.25 -3.55
N GLN A 194 -10.87 6.87 -4.77
CA GLN A 194 -10.35 7.51 -5.98
C GLN A 194 -10.65 9.02 -6.02
N SER A 195 -11.88 9.42 -5.76
CA SER A 195 -12.27 10.84 -5.74
C SER A 195 -11.48 11.63 -4.69
N GLY A 196 -11.38 11.11 -3.46
CA GLY A 196 -10.60 11.75 -2.40
C GLY A 196 -9.11 11.86 -2.73
N LEU A 197 -8.53 10.79 -3.29
CA LEU A 197 -7.12 10.78 -3.72
C LEU A 197 -6.87 11.72 -4.90
N TYR A 198 -7.80 11.81 -5.86
CA TYR A 198 -7.74 12.79 -6.95
C TYR A 198 -7.67 14.20 -6.40
N ARG A 199 -8.60 14.57 -5.54
CA ARG A 199 -8.65 15.91 -4.94
C ARG A 199 -7.39 16.22 -4.12
N LEU A 200 -6.90 15.28 -3.30
CA LEU A 200 -5.63 15.45 -2.60
C LEU A 200 -4.43 15.58 -3.55
N THR A 201 -4.46 14.89 -4.69
CA THR A 201 -3.41 15.01 -5.70
C THR A 201 -3.42 16.39 -6.35
N CYS A 202 -4.60 16.95 -6.64
CA CYS A 202 -4.77 18.34 -7.10
C CYS A 202 -4.28 19.36 -6.06
N VAL A 203 -4.63 19.14 -4.77
CA VAL A 203 -4.15 19.94 -3.65
C VAL A 203 -2.63 19.92 -3.57
N ARG A 204 -2.02 18.74 -3.66
CA ARG A 204 -0.56 18.56 -3.62
C ARG A 204 0.13 19.29 -4.78
N LEU A 205 -0.44 19.22 -5.98
CA LEU A 205 0.10 19.92 -7.15
C LEU A 205 0.04 21.44 -6.97
N ALA A 206 -1.09 21.99 -6.51
CA ALA A 206 -1.22 23.40 -6.20
C ALA A 206 -0.25 23.84 -5.08
N PHE A 207 -0.03 22.97 -4.09
CA PHE A 207 0.93 23.20 -3.01
C PHE A 207 2.36 23.32 -3.54
N GLN A 208 2.79 22.39 -4.41
CA GLN A 208 4.12 22.44 -5.06
C GLN A 208 4.31 23.65 -5.95
N LYS A 209 3.23 24.19 -6.54
CA LYS A 209 3.22 25.46 -7.29
C LYS A 209 3.18 26.70 -6.40
N LYS A 210 3.15 26.53 -5.07
CA LYS A 210 3.03 27.62 -4.09
C LYS A 210 1.73 28.42 -4.20
N GLU A 211 0.68 27.84 -4.77
CA GLU A 211 -0.64 28.42 -4.94
C GLU A 211 -1.50 28.21 -3.67
N TYR A 212 -1.03 28.68 -2.50
CA TYR A 212 -1.62 28.33 -1.20
C TYR A 212 -3.08 28.76 -1.03
N SER A 213 -3.51 29.84 -1.68
CA SER A 213 -4.92 30.24 -1.69
C SER A 213 -5.79 29.24 -2.43
N LYS A 214 -5.32 28.70 -3.55
CA LYS A 214 -5.98 27.63 -4.30
C LYS A 214 -6.00 26.31 -3.53
N VAL A 215 -4.93 26.00 -2.79
CA VAL A 215 -4.90 24.85 -1.88
C VAL A 215 -6.05 24.91 -0.87
N ILE A 216 -6.23 26.07 -0.20
CA ILE A 216 -7.31 26.25 0.77
C ILE A 216 -8.68 26.13 0.07
N GLN A 217 -8.86 26.76 -1.07
CA GLN A 217 -10.12 26.70 -1.84
C GLN A 217 -10.46 25.27 -2.25
N LEU A 218 -9.49 24.50 -2.76
CA LEU A 218 -9.69 23.09 -3.11
C LEU A 218 -10.07 22.26 -1.88
N LEU A 219 -9.40 22.47 -0.74
CA LEU A 219 -9.69 21.77 0.51
C LEU A 219 -11.05 22.14 1.09
N ASP A 220 -11.49 23.38 0.94
CA ASP A 220 -12.82 23.83 1.39
C ASP A 220 -13.96 23.26 0.53
N SER A 221 -13.67 22.87 -0.72
CA SER A 221 -14.64 22.22 -1.60
C SER A 221 -14.83 20.71 -1.31
N ILE A 222 -14.00 20.10 -0.46
CA ILE A 222 -14.08 18.69 -0.10
C ILE A 222 -15.05 18.51 1.07
N ASP A 223 -16.10 17.72 0.89
CA ASP A 223 -16.90 17.25 2.03
C ASP A 223 -16.08 16.22 2.83
N LEU A 224 -15.32 16.71 3.81
CA LEU A 224 -14.44 15.87 4.62
C LEU A 224 -15.20 14.81 5.41
N LYS A 225 -16.46 15.06 5.79
CA LYS A 225 -17.26 14.08 6.56
C LYS A 225 -17.64 12.86 5.73
N ALA A 226 -17.69 13.01 4.40
CA ALA A 226 -17.94 11.92 3.48
C ALA A 226 -16.66 11.16 3.07
N GLN A 227 -15.48 11.65 3.44
CA GLN A 227 -14.21 11.06 3.03
C GLN A 227 -13.70 9.99 4.03
N ALA A 228 -12.78 9.16 3.56
CA ALA A 228 -12.02 8.24 4.41
C ALA A 228 -11.21 9.00 5.47
N GLY A 229 -11.07 8.42 6.68
CA GLY A 229 -10.37 9.07 7.78
C GLY A 229 -8.96 9.52 7.43
N ILE A 230 -8.23 8.73 6.62
CA ILE A 230 -6.90 9.11 6.13
C ILE A 230 -6.93 10.32 5.19
N ILE A 231 -7.97 10.44 4.35
CA ILE A 231 -8.15 11.59 3.46
C ILE A 231 -8.46 12.84 4.29
N GLN A 232 -9.30 12.70 5.33
CA GLN A 232 -9.61 13.79 6.26
C GLN A 232 -8.34 14.28 6.95
N LEU A 233 -7.51 13.36 7.46
CA LEU A 233 -6.26 13.70 8.13
C LEU A 233 -5.33 14.48 7.21
N LEU A 234 -5.07 13.94 6.01
CA LEU A 234 -4.18 14.58 5.04
C LEU A 234 -4.69 15.95 4.60
N ALA A 235 -5.98 16.08 4.32
CA ALA A 235 -6.59 17.36 3.96
C ALA A 235 -6.42 18.40 5.08
N THR A 236 -6.60 18.00 6.33
CA THR A 236 -6.42 18.85 7.50
C THR A 236 -4.97 19.31 7.66
N LEU A 237 -4.02 18.40 7.48
CA LEU A 237 -2.58 18.72 7.56
C LEU A 237 -2.13 19.63 6.42
N PHE A 238 -2.59 19.40 5.17
CA PHE A 238 -2.33 20.32 4.05
C PHE A 238 -2.90 21.71 4.32
N LYS A 239 -4.05 21.79 4.97
CA LYS A 239 -4.67 23.06 5.33
C LYS A 239 -3.84 23.81 6.38
N ALA A 240 -3.36 23.10 7.40
CA ALA A 240 -2.45 23.66 8.39
C ALA A 240 -1.19 24.23 7.73
N ALA A 241 -0.53 23.45 6.86
CA ALA A 241 0.66 23.89 6.14
C ALA A 241 0.41 25.10 5.24
N ALA A 242 -0.72 25.12 4.51
CA ALA A 242 -1.07 26.25 3.64
C ALA A 242 -1.29 27.55 4.44
N PHE A 243 -1.93 27.50 5.60
CA PHE A 243 -2.10 28.65 6.48
C PHE A 243 -0.77 29.11 7.10
N ALA A 244 0.11 28.19 7.50
CA ALA A 244 1.44 28.52 7.99
C ALA A 244 2.25 29.29 6.94
N LEU A 245 2.25 28.83 5.69
CA LEU A 245 2.94 29.50 4.57
C LEU A 245 2.28 30.81 4.13
N LYS A 246 1.04 31.06 4.53
CA LYS A 246 0.37 32.37 4.40
C LYS A 246 0.57 33.28 5.62
N ASN A 247 1.42 32.90 6.59
CA ASN A 247 1.67 33.61 7.83
C ASN A 247 0.44 33.74 8.75
N ASP A 248 -0.56 32.86 8.63
CA ASP A 248 -1.70 32.76 9.54
C ASP A 248 -1.43 31.64 10.57
N SER A 249 -0.52 31.90 11.51
CA SER A 249 -0.10 30.95 12.54
C SER A 249 -1.25 30.47 13.43
N SER A 250 -2.27 31.30 13.65
CA SER A 250 -3.43 30.93 14.48
C SER A 250 -4.24 29.80 13.84
N LYS A 251 -4.62 29.96 12.57
CA LYS A 251 -5.35 28.93 11.82
C LYS A 251 -4.46 27.70 11.57
N ALA A 252 -3.19 27.90 11.27
CA ALA A 252 -2.27 26.81 11.07
C ALA A 252 -2.22 25.90 12.31
N LYS A 253 -2.04 26.46 13.51
CA LYS A 253 -2.05 25.72 14.77
C LYS A 253 -3.39 25.04 15.03
N GLN A 254 -4.51 25.71 14.76
CA GLN A 254 -5.84 25.13 14.91
C GLN A 254 -6.02 23.86 14.05
N PHE A 255 -5.72 23.95 12.74
CA PHE A 255 -5.84 22.79 11.84
C PHE A 255 -4.84 21.68 12.17
N TRP A 256 -3.64 22.03 12.62
CA TRP A 256 -2.67 21.05 13.09
C TRP A 256 -3.21 20.25 14.27
N GLN A 257 -3.73 20.91 15.30
CA GLN A 257 -4.32 20.26 16.45
C GLN A 257 -5.52 19.39 16.07
N GLN A 258 -6.40 19.86 15.18
CA GLN A 258 -7.51 19.06 14.64
C GLN A 258 -7.01 17.79 13.93
N GLY A 259 -5.92 17.87 13.19
CA GLY A 259 -5.30 16.72 12.55
C GLY A 259 -4.79 15.70 13.56
N LEU A 260 -4.12 16.15 14.63
CA LEU A 260 -3.65 15.28 15.71
C LEU A 260 -4.81 14.61 16.47
N GLU A 261 -5.85 15.35 16.81
CA GLU A 261 -7.04 14.81 17.47
C GLU A 261 -7.74 13.76 16.60
N LEU A 262 -7.82 14.01 15.27
CA LEU A 262 -8.37 13.05 14.32
C LEU A 262 -7.53 11.79 14.28
N ALA A 263 -6.20 11.90 14.19
CA ALA A 263 -5.29 10.75 14.18
C ALA A 263 -5.41 9.91 15.46
N GLN A 264 -5.49 10.54 16.63
CA GLN A 264 -5.68 9.86 17.91
C GLN A 264 -7.04 9.17 18.00
N ARG A 265 -8.12 9.90 17.69
CA ARG A 265 -9.49 9.38 17.76
C ARG A 265 -9.71 8.17 16.86
N GLU A 266 -9.19 8.23 15.64
CA GLU A 266 -9.35 7.16 14.65
C GLU A 266 -8.23 6.11 14.73
N LYS A 267 -7.30 6.24 15.70
CA LYS A 267 -6.13 5.36 15.88
C LYS A 267 -5.36 5.16 14.57
N ILE A 268 -5.22 6.25 13.81
CA ILE A 268 -4.48 6.23 12.54
C ILE A 268 -3.00 6.10 12.87
N GLN A 269 -2.45 4.91 12.72
CA GLN A 269 -1.03 4.62 12.87
C GLN A 269 -0.30 4.96 11.55
N LEU A 270 -0.14 6.23 11.28
CA LEU A 270 0.74 6.70 10.21
C LEU A 270 2.02 7.20 10.86
N ASP A 271 3.16 6.81 10.30
CA ASP A 271 4.35 7.65 10.41
C ASP A 271 4.05 8.91 9.60
N VAL A 272 3.35 9.83 10.27
CA VAL A 272 2.86 11.07 9.67
C VAL A 272 4.04 11.84 9.09
N GLY A 273 5.21 11.80 9.74
CA GLY A 273 6.44 12.42 9.25
C GLY A 273 6.89 11.83 7.91
N LYS A 274 7.00 10.51 7.80
CA LYS A 274 7.36 9.84 6.53
C LYS A 274 6.31 10.03 5.45
N PHE A 275 5.03 9.90 5.79
CA PHE A 275 3.95 10.07 4.81
C PHE A 275 3.83 11.52 4.33
N ILE A 276 4.04 12.49 5.22
CA ILE A 276 4.02 13.91 4.88
C ILE A 276 5.29 14.30 4.12
N SER A 277 6.47 13.79 4.47
CA SER A 277 7.71 14.07 3.73
C SER A 277 7.65 13.57 2.29
N LEU A 278 6.90 12.50 2.00
CA LEU A 278 6.56 12.09 0.63
C LEU A 278 5.60 13.06 -0.07
N ASN A 279 4.80 13.79 0.67
CA ASN A 279 3.74 14.64 0.14
C ASN A 279 4.05 16.14 0.24
N ILE A 280 4.79 16.57 1.26
CA ILE A 280 5.17 17.95 1.49
C ILE A 280 6.65 17.94 1.90
N LYS A 281 7.55 18.07 0.93
CA LYS A 281 8.95 18.36 1.19
C LYS A 281 8.98 19.61 2.06
N ASP A 282 9.66 19.58 3.18
CA ASP A 282 9.84 20.70 4.07
C ASP A 282 8.68 21.02 5.04
N LEU A 283 7.72 20.11 5.24
CA LEU A 283 6.68 20.34 6.26
C LEU A 283 7.30 20.57 7.65
N GLU A 284 8.37 19.85 7.97
CA GLU A 284 9.12 20.02 9.23
C GLU A 284 9.69 21.44 9.38
N SER A 285 10.04 22.11 8.28
CA SER A 285 10.51 23.50 8.29
C SER A 285 9.38 24.53 8.33
N ILE A 286 8.16 24.13 7.96
CA ILE A 286 6.97 24.98 7.91
C ILE A 286 6.23 24.96 9.26
N ILE A 287 6.32 23.84 9.98
CA ILE A 287 5.68 23.66 11.28
C ILE A 287 6.58 24.27 12.34
N ASP A 288 6.01 25.20 13.09
CA ASP A 288 6.68 25.77 14.27
C ASP A 288 7.11 24.63 15.20
N PRO A 289 8.40 24.51 15.57
CA PRO A 289 8.88 23.48 16.50
C PRO A 289 8.10 23.40 17.81
N THR A 290 7.47 24.50 18.24
CA THR A 290 6.61 24.52 19.43
C THR A 290 5.30 23.76 19.25
N TRP A 291 4.86 23.54 17.99
CA TRP A 291 3.69 22.72 17.69
C TRP A 291 4.07 21.23 17.62
N ALA A 292 5.32 20.93 17.22
CA ALA A 292 5.87 19.59 17.15
C ALA A 292 6.19 18.99 18.53
N ALA A 293 6.26 19.80 19.59
CA ALA A 293 6.47 19.34 20.96
C ALA A 293 5.30 18.49 21.53
N ILE A 294 4.19 18.40 20.79
CA ILE A 294 3.23 17.31 20.96
C ILE A 294 3.77 16.16 20.13
N ASP A 295 4.48 15.24 20.78
CA ASP A 295 5.11 14.05 20.22
C ASP A 295 4.28 13.37 19.14
N ILE A 296 4.48 13.75 17.86
CA ILE A 296 3.92 13.01 16.71
C ILE A 296 4.44 11.56 16.76
N VAL A 297 5.63 11.35 17.26
CA VAL A 297 6.24 10.04 17.50
C VAL A 297 5.48 9.27 18.59
N GLN A 298 4.98 9.93 19.65
CA GLN A 298 4.20 9.25 20.70
C GLN A 298 2.75 8.97 20.33
N VAL A 299 2.14 9.71 19.41
CA VAL A 299 0.80 9.38 18.89
C VAL A 299 0.83 8.09 18.06
N VAL A 300 1.98 7.78 17.47
CA VAL A 300 2.19 6.58 16.64
C VAL A 300 2.66 5.37 17.47
N VAL A 301 3.34 5.59 18.58
CA VAL A 301 3.92 4.55 19.47
C VAL A 301 3.10 4.39 20.77
N GLY A 302 1.85 4.86 20.79
CA GLY A 302 0.99 4.80 21.97
C GLY A 302 0.75 3.38 22.47
N ASP A 303 1.20 3.12 23.69
CA ASP A 303 0.76 2.09 24.63
C ASP A 303 1.24 0.62 24.49
N GLU A 304 2.17 0.28 23.60
CA GLU A 304 2.72 -1.10 23.64
C GLU A 304 3.93 -1.29 24.60
N GLU A 305 4.57 -0.22 25.09
CA GLU A 305 5.75 -0.37 25.96
C GLU A 305 5.44 -0.44 27.48
N LYS A 306 4.20 -0.32 27.93
CA LYS A 306 3.88 -0.36 29.36
C LYS A 306 3.26 -1.64 29.91
N THR A 307 3.02 -2.66 29.08
CA THR A 307 2.38 -3.91 29.54
C THR A 307 3.20 -5.19 29.35
N HIS A 308 4.46 -5.13 28.89
CA HIS A 308 5.31 -6.33 28.83
C HIS A 308 6.62 -6.16 29.60
N LYS A 309 6.48 -6.03 30.91
CA LYS A 309 7.50 -6.43 31.88
C LYS A 309 6.89 -7.40 32.86
N VAL A 310 6.43 -8.53 32.39
CA VAL A 310 6.26 -9.78 33.17
C VAL A 310 6.21 -10.93 32.17
N GLU A 311 7.15 -11.88 32.37
CA GLU A 311 7.19 -13.21 31.79
C GLU A 311 7.74 -13.39 30.36
N GLU A 312 9.04 -13.21 30.20
CA GLU A 312 9.83 -14.09 29.36
C GLU A 312 9.85 -15.49 29.98
N SER A 313 8.92 -16.32 29.57
CA SER A 313 9.07 -17.78 29.70
C SER A 313 8.17 -18.48 28.69
N SER A 314 8.84 -19.15 27.75
CA SER A 314 8.32 -20.26 26.92
C SER A 314 7.12 -20.01 26.02
N ALA A 315 7.39 -19.50 24.80
CA ALA A 315 6.78 -19.97 23.57
C ALA A 315 7.63 -19.55 22.36
N HIS A 316 8.85 -20.03 22.27
CA HIS A 316 9.61 -20.08 21.04
C HIS A 316 9.01 -21.20 20.16
N ALA A 317 8.04 -20.87 19.37
CA ALA A 317 7.57 -21.70 18.28
C ALA A 317 8.02 -21.09 16.95
N MET A 318 9.21 -21.51 16.51
CA MET A 318 9.67 -21.66 15.13
C MET A 318 9.28 -20.55 14.13
N ALA A 319 9.91 -19.38 14.24
CA ALA A 319 10.32 -18.65 13.05
C ALA A 319 11.65 -19.26 12.56
N PRO A 320 11.86 -19.49 11.25
CA PRO A 320 13.08 -20.14 10.81
C PRO A 320 14.28 -19.22 11.03
N ALA A 321 15.11 -19.56 12.00
CA ALA A 321 16.40 -18.96 12.33
C ALA A 321 17.47 -19.18 11.23
N PHE A 322 17.07 -19.24 9.95
CA PHE A 322 17.94 -19.62 8.83
C PHE A 322 18.43 -18.47 7.96
N ILE A 323 17.98 -17.23 8.20
CA ILE A 323 18.36 -16.09 7.33
C ILE A 323 19.64 -15.39 7.79
N GLU A 324 20.06 -15.55 9.04
CA GLU A 324 21.27 -14.88 9.58
C GLU A 324 22.59 -15.56 9.26
N ALA A 325 22.59 -16.82 8.79
CA ALA A 325 23.82 -17.57 8.52
C ALA A 325 24.32 -17.45 7.07
N SER A 326 23.56 -16.87 6.13
CA SER A 326 23.96 -16.74 4.73
C SER A 326 24.10 -15.27 4.33
N ASN A 327 25.24 -14.93 3.72
CA ASN A 327 25.47 -13.61 3.09
C ASN A 327 24.56 -13.33 1.86
N LEU A 328 23.53 -14.15 1.62
CA LEU A 328 22.61 -14.01 0.50
C LEU A 328 21.47 -13.04 0.84
N SER A 329 21.11 -12.17 -0.09
CA SER A 329 19.90 -11.33 0.05
C SER A 329 18.64 -12.19 -0.11
N ALA A 330 17.49 -11.72 0.41
CA ALA A 330 16.20 -12.39 0.26
C ALA A 330 15.89 -12.77 -1.20
N ARG A 331 16.23 -11.89 -2.15
CA ARG A 331 16.02 -12.13 -3.58
C ARG A 331 16.98 -13.20 -4.15
N GLU A 332 18.19 -13.26 -3.65
CA GLU A 332 19.14 -14.30 -4.00
C GLU A 332 18.70 -15.67 -3.44
N HIS A 333 18.09 -15.71 -2.26
CA HIS A 333 17.48 -16.93 -1.71
C HIS A 333 16.31 -17.44 -2.57
N GLU A 334 15.42 -16.55 -3.03
CA GLU A 334 14.32 -16.91 -3.92
C GLU A 334 14.83 -17.51 -5.23
N VAL A 335 15.81 -16.84 -5.84
CA VAL A 335 16.44 -17.32 -7.07
C VAL A 335 17.14 -18.68 -6.83
N LEU A 336 17.85 -18.82 -5.72
CA LEU A 336 18.53 -20.06 -5.34
C LEU A 336 17.55 -21.21 -5.10
N GLY A 337 16.43 -20.94 -4.43
CA GLY A 337 15.35 -21.90 -4.21
C GLY A 337 14.72 -22.41 -5.52
N LEU A 338 14.55 -21.54 -6.52
CA LEU A 338 14.06 -21.93 -7.85
C LEU A 338 15.13 -22.67 -8.66
N ILE A 339 16.40 -22.29 -8.48
CA ILE A 339 17.55 -23.02 -9.02
C ILE A 339 17.56 -24.45 -8.49
N ALA A 340 17.36 -24.66 -7.20
CA ALA A 340 17.33 -25.97 -6.56
C ALA A 340 16.14 -26.82 -7.02
N LYS A 341 15.00 -26.19 -7.32
CA LYS A 341 13.82 -26.85 -7.90
C LYS A 341 13.96 -27.17 -9.40
N GLY A 342 15.11 -26.89 -10.02
CA GLY A 342 15.40 -27.25 -11.40
C GLY A 342 14.88 -26.28 -12.48
N TYR A 343 14.37 -25.10 -12.10
CA TYR A 343 13.88 -24.12 -13.09
C TYR A 343 15.02 -23.58 -13.95
N SER A 344 14.80 -23.43 -15.26
CA SER A 344 15.73 -22.73 -16.15
C SER A 344 15.80 -21.23 -15.80
N ASN A 345 16.85 -20.53 -16.26
CA ASN A 345 16.92 -19.08 -16.05
C ASN A 345 15.73 -18.32 -16.66
N GLN A 346 15.18 -18.80 -17.78
CA GLN A 346 13.96 -18.27 -18.36
C GLN A 346 12.75 -18.58 -17.46
N GLY A 347 12.61 -19.79 -16.98
CA GLY A 347 11.54 -20.17 -16.04
C GLY A 347 11.61 -19.38 -14.72
N ILE A 348 12.83 -19.07 -14.23
CA ILE A 348 13.03 -18.21 -13.06
C ILE A 348 12.63 -16.77 -13.39
N ALA A 349 13.01 -16.26 -14.57
CA ALA A 349 12.62 -14.93 -15.02
C ALA A 349 11.09 -14.80 -15.09
N ASP A 350 10.43 -15.79 -15.65
CA ASP A 350 8.97 -15.84 -15.77
C ASP A 350 8.28 -15.98 -14.40
N GLN A 351 8.82 -16.82 -13.51
CA GLN A 351 8.31 -17.03 -12.15
C GLN A 351 8.47 -15.80 -11.26
N LEU A 352 9.60 -15.12 -11.39
CA LEU A 352 9.93 -13.97 -10.54
C LEU A 352 9.62 -12.62 -11.19
N PHE A 353 9.06 -12.64 -12.41
CA PHE A 353 8.72 -11.44 -13.20
C PHE A 353 9.87 -10.45 -13.36
N ILE A 354 11.06 -10.97 -13.60
CA ILE A 354 12.28 -10.19 -13.85
C ILE A 354 12.90 -10.55 -15.20
N SER A 355 13.77 -9.68 -15.70
CA SER A 355 14.43 -9.98 -16.97
C SER A 355 15.37 -11.18 -16.82
N LEU A 356 15.56 -11.94 -17.92
CA LEU A 356 16.55 -13.01 -17.99
C LEU A 356 17.97 -12.50 -17.61
N HIS A 357 18.28 -11.27 -17.94
CA HIS A 357 19.53 -10.61 -17.55
C HIS A 357 19.64 -10.46 -16.03
N THR A 358 18.56 -10.05 -15.37
CA THR A 358 18.50 -9.91 -13.92
C THR A 358 18.69 -11.25 -13.22
N VAL A 359 18.07 -12.34 -13.73
CA VAL A 359 18.27 -13.68 -13.20
C VAL A 359 19.73 -14.12 -13.32
N LYS A 360 20.37 -13.91 -14.50
CA LYS A 360 21.77 -14.21 -14.69
C LYS A 360 22.68 -13.41 -13.73
N THR A 361 22.33 -12.18 -13.44
CA THR A 361 23.06 -11.33 -12.48
C THR A 361 22.92 -11.88 -11.05
N HIS A 362 21.73 -12.27 -10.61
CA HIS A 362 21.52 -12.89 -9.31
C HIS A 362 22.26 -14.22 -9.21
N ALA A 363 22.19 -15.09 -10.24
CA ALA A 363 22.91 -16.35 -10.25
C ALA A 363 24.43 -16.17 -10.14
N ARG A 364 25.01 -15.15 -10.80
CA ARG A 364 26.44 -14.83 -10.64
C ARG A 364 26.78 -14.38 -9.21
N LYS A 365 25.94 -13.52 -8.60
CA LYS A 365 26.12 -13.08 -7.21
C LYS A 365 26.00 -14.22 -6.23
N ILE A 366 25.03 -15.12 -6.40
CA ILE A 366 24.83 -16.32 -5.60
C ILE A 366 26.09 -17.20 -5.69
N ASN A 367 26.57 -17.50 -6.91
CA ASN A 367 27.77 -18.28 -7.11
C ASN A 367 28.99 -17.65 -6.42
N ALA A 368 29.17 -16.35 -6.55
CA ALA A 368 30.28 -15.63 -5.90
C ALA A 368 30.19 -15.73 -4.37
N LYS A 369 29.01 -15.50 -3.79
CA LYS A 369 28.80 -15.53 -2.34
C LYS A 369 28.95 -16.93 -1.75
N LEU A 370 28.53 -17.96 -2.47
CA LEU A 370 28.69 -19.36 -2.06
C LEU A 370 30.06 -19.94 -2.46
N GLY A 371 30.90 -19.19 -3.16
CA GLY A 371 32.18 -19.70 -3.71
C GLY A 371 31.98 -20.83 -4.71
N ALA A 372 30.86 -20.88 -5.44
CA ALA A 372 30.51 -21.92 -6.40
C ALA A 372 30.96 -21.52 -7.80
N LYS A 373 31.50 -22.49 -8.57
CA LYS A 373 31.96 -22.31 -9.96
C LYS A 373 30.86 -22.68 -10.98
N SER A 374 29.80 -23.37 -10.54
CA SER A 374 28.71 -23.81 -11.40
C SER A 374 27.38 -23.79 -10.65
N ARG A 375 26.26 -23.79 -11.42
CA ARG A 375 24.90 -23.87 -10.90
C ARG A 375 24.71 -25.10 -9.99
N THR A 376 25.17 -26.26 -10.38
CA THR A 376 25.07 -27.50 -9.60
C THR A 376 25.88 -27.39 -8.31
N GLN A 377 27.08 -26.82 -8.38
CA GLN A 377 27.92 -26.63 -7.21
C GLN A 377 27.28 -25.61 -6.22
N ALA A 378 26.54 -24.59 -6.73
CA ALA A 378 25.83 -23.68 -5.88
C ALA A 378 24.71 -24.37 -5.07
N ILE A 379 24.00 -25.32 -5.68
CA ILE A 379 22.98 -26.12 -4.99
C ILE A 379 23.63 -26.96 -3.88
N VAL A 380 24.67 -27.69 -4.21
CA VAL A 380 25.37 -28.56 -3.23
C VAL A 380 25.88 -27.75 -2.04
N LYS A 381 26.57 -26.64 -2.31
CA LYS A 381 27.08 -25.77 -1.24
C LYS A 381 25.98 -25.13 -0.40
N ALA A 382 24.86 -24.77 -1.03
CA ALA A 382 23.72 -24.24 -0.30
C ALA A 382 23.06 -25.27 0.61
N GLN A 383 23.03 -26.53 0.20
CA GLN A 383 22.59 -27.66 1.03
C GLN A 383 23.58 -27.94 2.16
N GLU A 384 24.88 -27.99 1.87
CA GLU A 384 25.93 -28.16 2.89
C GLU A 384 25.91 -27.08 3.97
N GLN A 385 25.60 -25.85 3.58
CA GLN A 385 25.47 -24.69 4.48
C GLN A 385 24.06 -24.53 5.08
N MET A 386 23.18 -25.49 4.86
CA MET A 386 21.78 -25.49 5.32
C MET A 386 21.02 -24.19 4.94
N ILE A 387 21.29 -23.64 3.75
CA ILE A 387 20.63 -22.44 3.22
C ILE A 387 19.33 -22.81 2.49
N ILE A 388 19.25 -23.99 1.91
CA ILE A 388 18.07 -24.56 1.20
C ILE A 388 17.86 -26.02 1.58
#